data_5d300cee87e91956cd722af20b1d33fc
#
_entry.id   5d300cee87e91956cd722af20b1d33fc
#
_cell.length_a   1.000
_cell.length_b   1.000
_cell.length_c   1.000
_cell.angle_alpha   90.00
_cell.angle_beta   90.00
_cell.angle_gamma   90.00
#
_symmetry.space_group_name_H-M   'P 1'
#
loop_
_entity.id
_entity.type
_entity.pdbx_description
1 polymer ?
#
loop_
_entity_poly.entity_id
_entity_poly.type
_entity_poly.pdbx_seq_one_letter_code
_entity_poly.pdbx_strand_id
1 'polypeptide(L)'
;MDQARPVLSQDFIASDIDLAVSSHWWTQPKLLPPSLQTRKDVLVNLSESQSGSTVEKVISILYMDYSQTIVSVQFDAQNVSDVQFEQQHREPPPRQRPDQLENAYEQFGRQIAKAVETKQNTIVGNGTPHGLVEELLKPYQDALPPVSTRAFGALVYANLANASTQSYDEIRPGDIVSFRNARFQGKTGPMHAKYSADVGKPDHVGVVVEWDGSKKKVRVWEQGREHKKVKPESFKMGDLRSGEVRVWRVMSKSWVGW
;
A
#
# COMPACT_ATOMS: atom_id res chain seq x y z
N MET A 1 43.59 -16.24 3.56
CA MET A 1 42.93 -15.77 2.31
C MET A 1 41.44 -15.69 2.60
N ASP A 2 41.04 -14.50 3.07
CA ASP A 2 39.59 -14.22 3.30
C ASP A 2 38.92 -14.02 1.96
N GLN A 3 38.05 -14.94 1.60
CA GLN A 3 37.15 -14.74 0.47
C GLN A 3 36.07 -13.76 0.91
N ALA A 4 36.13 -12.54 0.40
CA ALA A 4 35.08 -11.58 0.50
C ALA A 4 33.77 -12.21 -0.02
N ARG A 5 32.77 -12.36 0.85
CA ARG A 5 31.39 -12.71 0.45
C ARG A 5 30.92 -11.69 -0.57
N PRO A 6 30.33 -12.14 -1.71
CA PRO A 6 29.73 -11.19 -2.63
C PRO A 6 28.63 -10.42 -1.87
N VAL A 7 28.70 -9.09 -1.93
CA VAL A 7 27.62 -8.20 -1.49
C VAL A 7 26.41 -8.58 -2.36
N LEU A 8 25.42 -9.23 -1.76
CA LEU A 8 24.14 -9.49 -2.38
C LEU A 8 23.57 -8.16 -2.84
N SER A 9 23.27 -8.03 -4.12
CA SER A 9 22.58 -6.88 -4.67
C SER A 9 21.30 -6.66 -3.86
N GLN A 10 21.07 -5.44 -3.45
CA GLN A 10 19.94 -4.99 -2.66
C GLN A 10 18.64 -5.21 -3.45
N ASP A 11 17.91 -6.26 -3.14
CA ASP A 11 16.69 -6.68 -3.86
C ASP A 11 15.43 -5.90 -3.41
N PHE A 12 15.59 -4.62 -2.99
CA PHE A 12 14.48 -3.78 -2.55
C PHE A 12 14.57 -2.35 -3.12
N ILE A 13 13.46 -1.62 -3.06
CA ILE A 13 13.27 -0.33 -3.77
C ILE A 13 14.02 0.82 -3.09
N ALA A 14 14.16 0.80 -1.75
CA ALA A 14 14.79 1.89 -1.02
C ALA A 14 16.22 2.17 -1.53
N SER A 15 16.46 3.42 -1.83
CA SER A 15 17.74 3.90 -2.38
C SER A 15 17.95 5.37 -1.98
N ASP A 16 19.14 5.89 -2.21
CA ASP A 16 19.42 7.30 -2.02
C ASP A 16 18.49 8.16 -2.89
N ILE A 17 18.03 9.25 -2.28
CA ILE A 17 17.25 10.28 -2.98
C ILE A 17 18.13 11.49 -3.26
N ASP A 18 17.81 12.22 -4.32
CA ASP A 18 18.41 13.53 -4.58
C ASP A 18 17.89 14.54 -3.56
N LEU A 19 18.78 15.01 -2.71
CA LEU A 19 18.47 15.98 -1.65
C LEU A 19 18.37 17.41 -2.18
N ALA A 20 18.81 17.68 -3.42
CA ALA A 20 18.81 19.02 -4.03
C ALA A 20 19.38 20.09 -3.07
N VAL A 21 20.59 19.84 -2.54
CA VAL A 21 21.23 20.64 -1.48
C VAL A 21 21.31 22.13 -1.84
N SER A 22 21.48 22.46 -3.13
CA SER A 22 21.49 23.85 -3.59
C SER A 22 20.19 24.62 -3.37
N SER A 23 19.09 23.93 -3.11
CA SER A 23 17.78 24.56 -2.86
C SER A 23 17.60 25.09 -1.44
N HIS A 24 18.47 24.70 -0.50
CA HIS A 24 18.40 25.03 0.93
C HIS A 24 17.04 24.71 1.58
N TRP A 25 16.32 23.69 1.10
CA TRP A 25 14.98 23.31 1.54
C TRP A 25 14.88 23.05 3.05
N TRP A 26 15.96 22.54 3.68
CA TRP A 26 15.98 22.21 5.11
C TRP A 26 15.82 23.43 6.02
N THR A 27 16.12 24.63 5.53
CA THR A 27 16.00 25.86 6.31
C THR A 27 14.57 26.28 6.56
N GLN A 28 13.60 25.73 5.80
CA GLN A 28 12.18 26.05 5.93
C GLN A 28 11.46 25.00 6.76
N PRO A 29 10.61 25.40 7.73
CA PRO A 29 9.83 24.45 8.52
C PRO A 29 8.95 23.56 7.64
N LYS A 30 8.90 22.29 7.96
CA LYS A 30 8.06 21.26 7.29
C LYS A 30 8.23 21.12 5.78
N LEU A 31 9.24 21.76 5.19
CA LEU A 31 9.53 21.59 3.77
C LEU A 31 10.31 20.29 3.53
N LEU A 32 9.93 19.58 2.48
CA LEU A 32 10.60 18.37 2.01
C LEU A 32 11.61 18.71 0.90
N PRO A 33 12.60 17.82 0.64
CA PRO A 33 13.44 17.93 -0.54
C PRO A 33 12.59 18.04 -1.82
N PRO A 34 13.00 18.85 -2.81
CA PRO A 34 12.25 19.01 -4.06
C PRO A 34 11.88 17.68 -4.75
N SER A 35 12.77 16.69 -4.69
CA SER A 35 12.56 15.36 -5.25
C SER A 35 11.37 14.59 -4.61
N LEU A 36 10.95 14.94 -3.39
CA LEU A 36 9.84 14.30 -2.68
C LEU A 36 8.53 15.07 -2.77
N GLN A 37 8.54 16.37 -3.05
CA GLN A 37 7.35 17.22 -2.98
C GLN A 37 6.23 16.81 -3.93
N THR A 38 6.57 16.18 -5.06
CA THR A 38 5.62 15.76 -6.09
C THR A 38 5.42 14.25 -6.19
N ARG A 39 6.16 13.46 -5.38
CA ARG A 39 6.06 12.01 -5.41
C ARG A 39 4.73 11.53 -4.82
N LYS A 40 4.08 10.61 -5.54
CA LYS A 40 2.81 9.97 -5.13
C LYS A 40 2.95 8.45 -4.95
N ASP A 41 4.13 7.94 -5.22
CA ASP A 41 4.46 6.52 -5.16
C ASP A 41 5.07 6.09 -3.83
N VAL A 42 5.17 7.01 -2.88
CA VAL A 42 5.73 6.81 -1.53
C VAL A 42 4.85 7.44 -0.47
N LEU A 43 4.96 6.97 0.77
CA LEU A 43 4.52 7.72 1.95
C LEU A 43 5.74 8.41 2.56
N VAL A 44 5.53 9.63 3.03
CA VAL A 44 6.59 10.44 3.66
C VAL A 44 6.11 10.91 5.03
N ASN A 45 6.95 10.70 6.04
CA ASN A 45 6.77 11.25 7.37
C ASN A 45 7.97 12.14 7.70
N LEU A 46 7.71 13.35 8.17
CA LEU A 46 8.73 14.33 8.58
C LEU A 46 8.56 14.65 10.05
N SER A 47 9.62 14.46 10.81
CA SER A 47 9.75 14.98 12.18
C SER A 47 10.83 16.05 12.24
N GLU A 48 10.59 17.07 13.03
CA GLU A 48 11.54 18.16 13.29
C GLU A 48 11.69 18.38 14.78
N SER A 49 12.90 18.57 15.23
CA SER A 49 13.24 18.94 16.61
C SER A 49 14.31 20.00 16.63
N GLN A 50 14.33 20.80 17.69
CA GLN A 50 15.35 21.82 17.89
C GLN A 50 15.84 21.76 19.33
N SER A 51 17.17 21.78 19.49
CA SER A 51 17.86 21.86 20.78
C SER A 51 18.93 22.95 20.72
N GLY A 52 18.66 24.07 21.39
CA GLY A 52 19.52 25.25 21.26
C GLY A 52 19.53 25.80 19.84
N SER A 53 20.70 25.94 19.24
CA SER A 53 20.85 26.35 17.84
C SER A 53 20.78 25.17 16.86
N THR A 54 20.87 23.94 17.34
CA THR A 54 20.85 22.74 16.47
C THR A 54 19.42 22.36 16.12
N VAL A 55 19.14 22.25 14.82
CA VAL A 55 17.87 21.75 14.28
C VAL A 55 18.14 20.38 13.66
N GLU A 56 17.27 19.43 13.98
CA GLU A 56 17.28 18.09 13.42
C GLU A 56 15.98 17.83 12.68
N LYS A 57 16.08 17.31 11.45
CA LYS A 57 14.96 16.83 10.66
C LYS A 57 15.18 15.36 10.31
N VAL A 58 14.16 14.54 10.51
CA VAL A 58 14.17 13.14 10.07
C VAL A 58 13.02 12.91 9.12
N ILE A 59 13.34 12.47 7.91
CA ILE A 59 12.38 12.16 6.87
C ILE A 59 12.39 10.65 6.66
N SER A 60 11.28 10.00 6.93
CA SER A 60 11.07 8.57 6.65
C SER A 60 10.26 8.43 5.38
N ILE A 61 10.80 7.72 4.40
CA ILE A 61 10.21 7.48 3.09
C ILE A 61 9.89 6.00 2.99
N LEU A 62 8.61 5.64 2.89
CA LEU A 62 8.15 4.27 2.76
C LEU A 62 7.77 3.98 1.31
N TYR A 63 8.38 2.96 0.71
CA TYR A 63 8.15 2.51 -0.64
C TYR A 63 7.07 1.43 -0.74
N MET A 64 6.63 1.09 -1.95
CA MET A 64 5.56 0.12 -2.19
C MET A 64 5.89 -1.31 -1.78
N ASP A 65 7.16 -1.65 -1.66
CA ASP A 65 7.62 -2.94 -1.11
C ASP A 65 7.84 -2.91 0.41
N TYR A 66 7.53 -1.75 1.05
CA TYR A 66 7.73 -1.48 2.47
C TYR A 66 9.19 -1.37 2.91
N SER A 67 10.14 -1.31 1.98
CA SER A 67 11.49 -0.81 2.27
C SER A 67 11.43 0.69 2.61
N GLN A 68 12.44 1.21 3.29
CA GLN A 68 12.46 2.61 3.71
C GLN A 68 13.80 3.27 3.43
N THR A 69 13.75 4.53 3.06
CA THR A 69 14.90 5.45 3.14
C THR A 69 14.64 6.43 4.27
N ILE A 70 15.60 6.55 5.18
CA ILE A 70 15.57 7.52 6.28
C ILE A 70 16.63 8.55 5.98
N VAL A 71 16.22 9.81 5.88
CA VAL A 71 17.10 10.95 5.69
C VAL A 71 17.17 11.72 7.00
N SER A 72 18.35 11.84 7.55
CA SER A 72 18.64 12.68 8.73
C SER A 72 19.35 13.94 8.26
N VAL A 73 18.89 15.08 8.72
CA VAL A 73 19.45 16.40 8.44
C VAL A 73 19.69 17.12 9.75
N GLN A 74 20.91 17.52 10.00
CA GLN A 74 21.28 18.30 11.17
C GLN A 74 21.97 19.59 10.73
N PHE A 75 21.54 20.73 11.24
CA PHE A 75 22.13 22.02 10.91
C PHE A 75 22.03 23.01 12.07
N ASP A 76 22.90 24.03 12.05
CA ASP A 76 22.84 25.16 13.00
C ASP A 76 21.88 26.24 12.47
N ALA A 77 20.87 26.60 13.27
CA ALA A 77 19.91 27.64 12.93
C ALA A 77 20.55 29.04 12.74
N GLN A 78 21.71 29.28 13.33
CA GLN A 78 22.46 30.53 13.19
C GLN A 78 23.42 30.49 11.98
N ASN A 79 23.79 29.29 11.53
CA ASN A 79 24.64 29.08 10.37
C ASN A 79 24.10 27.92 9.53
N VAL A 80 23.09 28.17 8.75
CA VAL A 80 22.37 27.17 7.95
C VAL A 80 23.22 26.48 6.88
N SER A 81 24.42 27.00 6.59
CA SER A 81 25.37 26.38 5.68
C SER A 81 26.15 25.26 6.34
N ASP A 82 26.19 25.21 7.68
CA ASP A 82 26.76 24.10 8.45
C ASP A 82 25.68 23.01 8.61
N VAL A 83 25.57 22.16 7.59
CA VAL A 83 24.54 21.13 7.48
C VAL A 83 25.18 19.77 7.22
N GLN A 84 24.68 18.76 7.92
CA GLN A 84 25.04 17.36 7.72
C GLN A 84 23.82 16.59 7.24
N PHE A 85 24.05 15.71 6.25
CA PHE A 85 23.04 14.83 5.69
C PHE A 85 23.50 13.38 5.82
N GLU A 86 22.58 12.53 6.20
CA GLU A 86 22.78 11.08 6.21
C GLU A 86 21.57 10.40 5.57
N GLN A 87 21.81 9.35 4.78
CA GLN A 87 20.75 8.50 4.24
C GLN A 87 21.01 7.06 4.65
N GLN A 88 20.00 6.42 5.21
CA GLN A 88 20.02 5.02 5.61
C GLN A 88 18.87 4.27 4.97
N HIS A 89 19.08 2.99 4.66
CA HIS A 89 18.05 2.14 4.05
C HIS A 89 17.68 1.01 5.00
N ARG A 90 16.37 0.70 5.04
CA ARG A 90 15.84 -0.45 5.76
C ARG A 90 15.17 -1.38 4.78
N GLU A 91 15.43 -2.66 4.94
CA GLU A 91 14.76 -3.71 4.19
C GLU A 91 13.26 -3.74 4.50
N PRO A 92 12.42 -4.29 3.57
CA PRO A 92 11.04 -4.59 3.88
C PRO A 92 10.91 -5.45 5.14
N PRO A 93 9.83 -5.30 5.91
CA PRO A 93 9.60 -6.17 7.05
C PRO A 93 9.50 -7.63 6.58
N PRO A 94 9.93 -8.60 7.41
CA PRO A 94 9.86 -10.00 7.05
C PRO A 94 8.41 -10.44 6.84
N ARG A 95 8.23 -11.54 6.09
CA ARG A 95 6.91 -12.13 5.91
C ARG A 95 6.27 -12.40 7.27
N GLN A 96 5.01 -12.00 7.39
CA GLN A 96 4.27 -12.13 8.64
C GLN A 96 3.87 -13.59 8.88
N ARG A 97 3.93 -14.01 10.13
CA ARG A 97 3.40 -15.30 10.57
C ARG A 97 1.87 -15.27 10.63
N PRO A 98 1.21 -16.44 10.58
CA PRO A 98 -0.26 -16.50 10.64
C PRO A 98 -0.85 -15.82 11.89
N ASP A 99 -0.20 -15.92 13.05
CA ASP A 99 -0.62 -15.26 14.29
C ASP A 99 -0.58 -13.73 14.20
N GLN A 100 0.40 -13.18 13.51
CA GLN A 100 0.53 -11.74 13.28
C GLN A 100 -0.53 -11.24 12.30
N LEU A 101 -0.81 -12.01 11.24
CA LEU A 101 -1.88 -11.71 10.28
C LEU A 101 -3.26 -11.82 10.93
N GLU A 102 -3.46 -12.79 11.83
CA GLU A 102 -4.68 -12.91 12.63
C GLU A 102 -4.90 -11.68 13.52
N ASN A 103 -3.87 -11.26 14.26
CA ASN A 103 -3.94 -10.06 15.09
C ASN A 103 -4.29 -8.80 14.29
N ALA A 104 -3.70 -8.62 13.12
CA ALA A 104 -4.00 -7.50 12.22
C ALA A 104 -5.46 -7.58 11.71
N TYR A 105 -5.94 -8.78 11.39
CA TYR A 105 -7.34 -9.00 11.00
C TYR A 105 -8.32 -8.63 12.12
N GLU A 106 -8.06 -9.07 13.34
CA GLU A 106 -8.88 -8.73 14.51
C GLU A 106 -8.88 -7.22 14.79
N GLN A 107 -7.73 -6.59 14.64
CA GLN A 107 -7.57 -5.16 14.89
C GLN A 107 -8.26 -4.30 13.82
N PHE A 108 -8.12 -4.63 12.55
CA PHE A 108 -8.58 -3.79 11.43
C PHE A 108 -9.60 -4.48 10.53
N GLY A 109 -9.32 -5.70 10.06
CA GLY A 109 -10.10 -6.35 9.01
C GLY A 109 -11.58 -6.50 9.36
N ARG A 110 -11.90 -6.99 10.55
CA ARG A 110 -13.28 -7.14 11.03
C ARG A 110 -14.03 -5.82 11.07
N GLN A 111 -13.35 -4.76 11.47
CA GLN A 111 -13.98 -3.44 11.58
C GLN A 111 -14.21 -2.83 10.20
N ILE A 112 -13.24 -2.97 9.30
CA ILE A 112 -13.33 -2.54 7.90
C ILE A 112 -14.49 -3.25 7.20
N ALA A 113 -14.62 -4.58 7.38
CA ALA A 113 -15.73 -5.36 6.83
C ALA A 113 -17.09 -4.82 7.26
N LYS A 114 -17.28 -4.58 8.55
CA LYS A 114 -18.52 -3.98 9.09
C LYS A 114 -18.75 -2.57 8.58
N ALA A 115 -17.71 -1.75 8.54
CA ALA A 115 -17.81 -0.36 8.11
C ALA A 115 -18.23 -0.25 6.65
N VAL A 116 -17.62 -1.03 5.73
CA VAL A 116 -17.94 -0.97 4.30
C VAL A 116 -19.38 -1.46 4.01
N GLU A 117 -19.87 -2.44 4.74
CA GLU A 117 -21.23 -2.94 4.61
C GLU A 117 -22.27 -1.83 4.86
N THR A 118 -22.03 -0.94 5.83
CA THR A 118 -22.91 0.20 6.11
C THR A 118 -22.89 1.26 5.02
N LYS A 119 -21.91 1.23 4.11
CA LYS A 119 -21.76 2.20 3.01
C LYS A 119 -22.46 1.77 1.72
N GLN A 120 -23.11 0.62 1.70
CA GLN A 120 -23.81 0.12 0.53
C GLN A 120 -24.76 1.17 -0.05
N ASN A 121 -24.75 1.31 -1.38
CA ASN A 121 -25.56 2.27 -2.15
C ASN A 121 -25.26 3.76 -1.85
N THR A 122 -24.17 4.08 -1.17
CA THR A 122 -23.69 5.46 -0.95
C THR A 122 -22.45 5.74 -1.79
N ILE A 123 -22.10 7.01 -1.95
CA ILE A 123 -20.80 7.44 -2.48
C ILE A 123 -19.92 7.77 -1.27
N VAL A 124 -18.74 7.17 -1.21
CA VAL A 124 -17.78 7.33 -0.11
C VAL A 124 -16.59 8.15 -0.58
N GLY A 125 -16.15 9.10 0.26
CA GLY A 125 -15.04 9.99 -0.05
C GLY A 125 -15.29 10.77 -1.33
N ASN A 126 -14.27 10.81 -2.19
CA ASN A 126 -14.34 11.48 -3.49
C ASN A 126 -15.00 10.63 -4.60
N GLY A 127 -15.57 9.47 -4.27
CA GLY A 127 -16.21 8.56 -5.21
C GLY A 127 -15.25 7.68 -6.01
N THR A 128 -13.94 7.78 -5.79
CA THR A 128 -12.94 6.91 -6.42
C THR A 128 -12.79 5.60 -5.66
N PRO A 129 -12.30 4.52 -6.31
CA PRO A 129 -12.00 3.27 -5.63
C PRO A 129 -11.05 3.45 -4.43
N HIS A 130 -9.98 4.23 -4.62
CA HIS A 130 -8.99 4.52 -3.56
C HIS A 130 -9.59 5.36 -2.44
N GLY A 131 -10.44 6.35 -2.77
CA GLY A 131 -11.15 7.16 -1.79
C GLY A 131 -12.05 6.33 -0.86
N LEU A 132 -12.60 5.20 -1.33
CA LEU A 132 -13.32 4.25 -0.48
C LEU A 132 -12.40 3.69 0.61
N VAL A 133 -11.24 3.17 0.22
CA VAL A 133 -10.28 2.57 1.17
C VAL A 133 -9.75 3.62 2.13
N GLU A 134 -9.37 4.80 1.64
CA GLU A 134 -8.88 5.90 2.47
C GLU A 134 -9.90 6.30 3.54
N GLU A 135 -11.18 6.47 3.16
CA GLU A 135 -12.24 6.82 4.12
C GLU A 135 -12.50 5.72 5.14
N LEU A 136 -12.41 4.44 4.74
CA LEU A 136 -12.56 3.32 5.66
C LEU A 136 -11.41 3.21 6.66
N LEU A 137 -10.21 3.66 6.30
CA LEU A 137 -9.04 3.64 7.19
C LEU A 137 -8.93 4.85 8.11
N LYS A 138 -9.55 5.99 7.79
CA LYS A 138 -9.49 7.22 8.60
C LYS A 138 -9.76 7.05 10.10
N PRO A 139 -10.72 6.21 10.54
CA PRO A 139 -10.98 6.03 11.98
C PRO A 139 -9.83 5.34 12.73
N TYR A 140 -8.92 4.67 12.01
CA TYR A 140 -7.87 3.85 12.60
C TYR A 140 -6.52 4.55 12.48
N GLN A 141 -6.17 5.38 13.48
CA GLN A 141 -4.95 6.17 13.47
C GLN A 141 -3.67 5.33 13.43
N ASP A 142 -3.73 4.10 13.97
CA ASP A 142 -2.63 3.15 13.98
C ASP A 142 -2.53 2.32 12.70
N ALA A 143 -3.55 2.33 11.83
CA ALA A 143 -3.48 1.63 10.56
C ALA A 143 -2.47 2.30 9.62
N LEU A 144 -1.66 1.47 8.97
CA LEU A 144 -0.75 1.93 7.93
C LEU A 144 -1.57 2.40 6.72
N PRO A 145 -1.42 3.66 6.29
CA PRO A 145 -2.08 4.14 5.08
C PRO A 145 -1.61 3.38 3.83
N PRO A 146 -2.40 3.37 2.76
CA PRO A 146 -1.95 2.83 1.48
C PRO A 146 -0.67 3.52 0.98
N VAL A 147 0.29 2.73 0.50
CA VAL A 147 1.46 3.26 -0.20
C VAL A 147 1.12 3.34 -1.69
N SER A 148 0.91 4.56 -2.19
CA SER A 148 0.43 4.74 -3.55
C SER A 148 -0.96 4.10 -3.77
N THR A 149 -1.28 3.77 -5.01
CA THR A 149 -2.50 3.04 -5.40
C THR A 149 -2.29 1.52 -5.45
N ARG A 150 -1.19 0.99 -4.87
CA ARG A 150 -0.73 -0.37 -5.15
C ARG A 150 -0.42 -1.25 -3.96
N ALA A 151 -0.16 -0.69 -2.79
CA ALA A 151 0.19 -1.47 -1.60
C ALA A 151 -0.68 -1.06 -0.42
N PHE A 152 -1.33 -2.05 0.21
CA PHE A 152 -2.39 -1.82 1.21
C PHE A 152 -2.15 -2.62 2.51
N GLY A 153 -0.90 -2.99 2.80
CA GLY A 153 -0.50 -3.78 3.97
C GLY A 153 0.22 -5.08 3.62
N ALA A 154 0.11 -6.10 4.44
CA ALA A 154 0.74 -7.39 4.19
C ALA A 154 0.04 -8.14 3.05
N LEU A 155 0.82 -8.64 2.09
CA LEU A 155 0.30 -9.42 0.97
C LEU A 155 -0.16 -10.80 1.47
N VAL A 156 -1.44 -11.14 1.28
CA VAL A 156 -2.00 -12.45 1.63
C VAL A 156 -2.26 -13.34 0.41
N TYR A 157 -2.47 -12.75 -0.75
CA TYR A 157 -2.69 -13.48 -2.00
C TYR A 157 -2.23 -12.66 -3.20
N ALA A 158 -1.66 -13.33 -4.20
CA ALA A 158 -1.33 -12.73 -5.49
C ALA A 158 -1.64 -13.71 -6.64
N ASN A 159 -2.21 -13.18 -7.73
CA ASN A 159 -2.48 -13.91 -8.95
C ASN A 159 -2.05 -13.07 -10.15
N LEU A 160 -1.06 -13.56 -10.88
CA LEU A 160 -0.51 -12.94 -12.09
C LEU A 160 -1.05 -13.67 -13.31
N ALA A 161 -2.23 -13.28 -13.78
CA ALA A 161 -2.90 -13.85 -14.96
C ALA A 161 -2.98 -15.40 -14.97
N ASN A 162 -3.08 -16.03 -13.81
CA ASN A 162 -3.01 -17.47 -13.58
C ASN A 162 -1.69 -18.14 -14.02
N ALA A 163 -0.68 -17.39 -14.49
CA ALA A 163 0.66 -17.88 -14.72
C ALA A 163 1.41 -18.16 -13.42
N SER A 164 1.14 -17.37 -12.39
CA SER A 164 1.67 -17.55 -11.04
C SER A 164 0.59 -17.17 -10.01
N THR A 165 0.37 -18.05 -9.05
CA THR A 165 -0.54 -17.81 -7.92
C THR A 165 0.19 -18.11 -6.62
N GLN A 166 0.14 -17.15 -5.69
CA GLN A 166 0.76 -17.26 -4.37
C GLN A 166 -0.29 -17.00 -3.30
N SER A 167 -0.33 -17.82 -2.27
CA SER A 167 -1.20 -17.65 -1.11
C SER A 167 -0.35 -17.71 0.16
N TYR A 168 -0.46 -16.71 1.00
CA TYR A 168 0.33 -16.57 2.22
C TYR A 168 -0.54 -16.69 3.47
N ASP A 169 -1.83 -16.41 3.33
CA ASP A 169 -2.84 -16.60 4.35
C ASP A 169 -4.22 -16.75 3.69
N GLU A 170 -5.24 -17.07 4.48
CA GLU A 170 -6.62 -17.08 4.04
C GLU A 170 -7.12 -15.66 3.73
N ILE A 171 -7.79 -15.51 2.58
CA ILE A 171 -8.47 -14.26 2.22
C ILE A 171 -9.71 -14.11 3.11
N ARG A 172 -9.87 -12.96 3.76
CA ARG A 172 -10.94 -12.71 4.71
C ARG A 172 -11.75 -11.46 4.40
N PRO A 173 -13.01 -11.36 4.84
CA PRO A 173 -13.80 -10.14 4.75
C PRO A 173 -13.06 -8.96 5.38
N GLY A 174 -12.99 -7.82 4.69
CA GLY A 174 -12.25 -6.64 5.15
C GLY A 174 -10.79 -6.56 4.69
N ASP A 175 -10.24 -7.62 4.08
CA ASP A 175 -8.99 -7.50 3.33
C ASP A 175 -9.21 -6.58 2.11
N ILE A 176 -8.14 -5.91 1.69
CA ILE A 176 -8.17 -5.02 0.53
C ILE A 176 -7.75 -5.81 -0.71
N VAL A 177 -8.55 -5.76 -1.77
CA VAL A 177 -8.23 -6.39 -3.06
C VAL A 177 -7.89 -5.31 -4.07
N SER A 178 -6.73 -5.45 -4.72
CA SER A 178 -6.27 -4.57 -5.80
C SER A 178 -6.21 -5.30 -7.12
N PHE A 179 -6.60 -4.60 -8.18
CA PHE A 179 -6.57 -5.07 -9.57
C PHE A 179 -5.70 -4.11 -10.38
N ARG A 180 -4.82 -4.67 -11.20
CA ARG A 180 -4.00 -3.87 -12.09
C ARG A 180 -4.02 -4.42 -13.50
N ASN A 181 -4.52 -3.62 -14.45
CA ASN A 181 -4.70 -4.01 -15.85
C ASN A 181 -5.33 -5.41 -15.99
N ALA A 182 -6.21 -5.76 -15.04
CA ALA A 182 -6.80 -7.09 -14.95
C ALA A 182 -7.90 -7.25 -15.99
N ARG A 183 -7.84 -8.36 -16.74
CA ARG A 183 -8.86 -8.74 -17.69
C ARG A 183 -9.40 -10.12 -17.36
N PHE A 184 -10.69 -10.18 -17.11
CA PHE A 184 -11.42 -11.42 -16.85
C PHE A 184 -12.20 -11.84 -18.09
N GLN A 185 -12.10 -13.10 -18.45
CA GLN A 185 -12.87 -13.69 -19.55
C GLN A 185 -13.29 -15.10 -19.18
N GLY A 186 -14.58 -15.37 -19.23
CA GLY A 186 -15.15 -16.65 -18.85
C GLY A 186 -16.55 -16.85 -19.37
N LYS A 187 -17.25 -17.77 -18.75
CA LYS A 187 -18.65 -18.07 -19.02
C LYS A 187 -19.46 -17.92 -17.73
N THR A 188 -20.65 -17.38 -17.83
CA THR A 188 -21.53 -17.15 -16.69
C THR A 188 -22.96 -17.61 -16.99
N GLY A 189 -23.68 -17.94 -15.92
CA GLY A 189 -25.10 -18.37 -15.98
C GLY A 189 -25.32 -19.77 -16.57
N PRO A 190 -26.56 -20.25 -16.51
CA PRO A 190 -26.96 -21.60 -16.96
C PRO A 190 -26.69 -21.83 -18.45
N MET A 191 -26.76 -20.78 -19.25
CA MET A 191 -26.56 -20.84 -20.71
C MET A 191 -25.11 -20.66 -21.13
N HIS A 192 -24.18 -20.62 -20.17
CA HIS A 192 -22.73 -20.40 -20.41
C HIS A 192 -22.43 -19.17 -21.28
N ALA A 193 -23.16 -18.07 -21.06
CA ALA A 193 -22.93 -16.82 -21.78
C ALA A 193 -21.50 -16.33 -21.56
N LYS A 194 -20.80 -15.98 -22.64
CA LYS A 194 -19.45 -15.44 -22.57
C LYS A 194 -19.47 -14.03 -21.96
N TYR A 195 -18.53 -13.74 -21.08
CA TYR A 195 -18.32 -12.38 -20.57
C TYR A 195 -16.86 -11.97 -20.65
N SER A 196 -16.64 -10.67 -20.70
CA SER A 196 -15.31 -10.06 -20.57
C SER A 196 -15.45 -8.80 -19.72
N ALA A 197 -14.55 -8.61 -18.77
CA ALA A 197 -14.50 -7.43 -17.91
C ALA A 197 -13.06 -6.96 -17.75
N ASP A 198 -12.82 -5.67 -17.98
CA ASP A 198 -11.54 -5.01 -17.69
C ASP A 198 -11.66 -4.30 -16.34
N VAL A 199 -10.68 -4.52 -15.45
CA VAL A 199 -10.66 -3.95 -14.10
C VAL A 199 -9.28 -3.34 -13.83
N GLY A 200 -9.28 -2.08 -13.41
CA GLY A 200 -8.02 -1.36 -13.14
C GLY A 200 -7.27 -0.97 -14.41
N LYS A 201 -7.50 0.26 -14.87
CA LYS A 201 -6.80 0.86 -15.99
C LYS A 201 -6.17 2.20 -15.57
N PRO A 202 -4.99 2.18 -14.90
CA PRO A 202 -4.19 0.99 -14.56
C PRO A 202 -4.61 0.28 -13.28
N ASP A 203 -5.18 0.97 -12.29
CA ASP A 203 -5.39 0.45 -10.94
C ASP A 203 -6.87 0.57 -10.50
N HIS A 204 -7.36 -0.44 -9.79
CA HIS A 204 -8.66 -0.45 -9.12
C HIS A 204 -8.51 -1.17 -7.77
N VAL A 205 -9.35 -0.83 -6.82
CA VAL A 205 -9.30 -1.40 -5.48
C VAL A 205 -10.71 -1.53 -4.89
N GLY A 206 -10.88 -2.51 -4.03
CA GLY A 206 -12.09 -2.72 -3.26
C GLY A 206 -11.82 -3.47 -1.96
N VAL A 207 -12.87 -3.78 -1.23
CA VAL A 207 -12.82 -4.48 0.05
C VAL A 207 -13.48 -5.83 -0.09
N VAL A 208 -12.80 -6.90 0.36
CA VAL A 208 -13.34 -8.26 0.30
C VAL A 208 -14.60 -8.37 1.16
N VAL A 209 -15.67 -8.86 0.56
CA VAL A 209 -16.91 -9.29 1.24
C VAL A 209 -16.79 -10.73 1.66
N GLU A 210 -16.38 -11.58 0.70
CA GLU A 210 -16.36 -13.03 0.86
C GLU A 210 -15.35 -13.64 -0.12
N TRP A 211 -14.73 -14.72 0.31
CA TRP A 211 -13.90 -15.59 -0.51
C TRP A 211 -14.43 -17.01 -0.53
N ASP A 212 -14.85 -17.49 -1.71
CA ASP A 212 -15.19 -18.88 -1.95
C ASP A 212 -13.97 -19.61 -2.52
N GLY A 213 -13.21 -20.25 -1.64
CA GLY A 213 -11.98 -20.96 -2.01
C GLY A 213 -12.22 -22.15 -2.95
N SER A 214 -13.39 -22.80 -2.88
CA SER A 214 -13.76 -23.94 -3.74
C SER A 214 -13.98 -23.50 -5.18
N LYS A 215 -14.59 -22.34 -5.39
CA LYS A 215 -14.85 -21.75 -6.71
C LYS A 215 -13.77 -20.76 -7.12
N LYS A 216 -12.82 -20.46 -6.26
CA LYS A 216 -11.82 -19.39 -6.42
C LYS A 216 -12.46 -18.07 -6.83
N LYS A 217 -13.53 -17.69 -6.11
CA LYS A 217 -14.34 -16.52 -6.38
C LYS A 217 -14.27 -15.55 -5.20
N VAL A 218 -13.91 -14.30 -5.49
CA VAL A 218 -13.96 -13.22 -4.53
C VAL A 218 -15.16 -12.33 -4.80
N ARG A 219 -15.87 -11.96 -3.75
CA ARG A 219 -16.90 -10.91 -3.77
C ARG A 219 -16.33 -9.68 -3.10
N VAL A 220 -16.51 -8.51 -3.70
CA VAL A 220 -15.79 -7.28 -3.37
C VAL A 220 -16.77 -6.12 -3.28
N TRP A 221 -16.71 -5.33 -2.23
CA TRP A 221 -17.29 -3.99 -2.21
C TRP A 221 -16.42 -3.06 -3.02
N GLU A 222 -16.96 -2.44 -4.05
CA GLU A 222 -16.26 -1.47 -4.90
C GLU A 222 -17.11 -0.25 -5.24
N GLN A 223 -16.46 0.84 -5.66
CA GLN A 223 -17.11 2.01 -6.28
C GLN A 223 -16.21 2.59 -7.37
N GLY A 224 -16.78 3.45 -8.21
CA GLY A 224 -16.02 4.24 -9.18
C GLY A 224 -15.60 3.50 -10.46
N ARG A 225 -16.02 2.25 -10.68
CA ARG A 225 -15.84 1.51 -11.94
C ARG A 225 -17.14 1.51 -12.77
N GLU A 226 -18.03 0.55 -12.55
CA GLU A 226 -19.33 0.49 -13.23
C GLU A 226 -20.38 1.33 -12.51
N HIS A 227 -20.22 1.45 -11.20
CA HIS A 227 -21.14 2.17 -10.34
C HIS A 227 -20.40 3.26 -9.56
N LYS A 228 -20.99 4.46 -9.48
CA LYS A 228 -20.50 5.54 -8.62
C LYS A 228 -20.66 5.24 -7.12
N LYS A 229 -21.68 4.45 -6.77
CA LYS A 229 -22.00 4.06 -5.40
C LYS A 229 -21.33 2.75 -5.05
N VAL A 230 -21.05 2.55 -3.76
CA VAL A 230 -20.54 1.27 -3.24
C VAL A 230 -21.53 0.15 -3.54
N LYS A 231 -21.08 -0.86 -4.29
CA LYS A 231 -21.83 -2.06 -4.63
C LYS A 231 -20.96 -3.31 -4.57
N PRO A 232 -21.56 -4.50 -4.34
CA PRO A 232 -20.80 -5.73 -4.36
C PRO A 232 -20.65 -6.23 -5.80
N GLU A 233 -19.43 -6.60 -6.16
CA GLU A 233 -19.10 -7.25 -7.43
C GLU A 233 -18.37 -8.56 -7.18
N SER A 234 -18.37 -9.46 -8.17
CA SER A 234 -17.78 -10.78 -8.02
C SER A 234 -16.80 -11.09 -9.13
N PHE A 235 -15.63 -11.60 -8.75
CA PHE A 235 -14.57 -11.95 -9.68
C PHE A 235 -14.15 -13.41 -9.47
N LYS A 236 -14.11 -14.19 -10.54
CA LYS A 236 -13.63 -15.57 -10.52
C LYS A 236 -12.17 -15.58 -10.94
N MET A 237 -11.29 -15.97 -10.04
CA MET A 237 -9.83 -15.91 -10.27
C MET A 237 -9.38 -16.78 -11.44
N GLY A 238 -10.04 -17.93 -11.66
CA GLY A 238 -9.77 -18.78 -12.82
C GLY A 238 -10.04 -18.13 -14.19
N ASP A 239 -10.80 -17.03 -14.23
CA ASP A 239 -11.12 -16.31 -15.46
C ASP A 239 -10.18 -15.11 -15.72
N LEU A 240 -9.21 -14.86 -14.84
CA LEU A 240 -8.17 -13.84 -15.05
C LEU A 240 -7.26 -14.24 -16.23
N ARG A 241 -7.20 -13.41 -17.27
CA ARG A 241 -6.42 -13.68 -18.51
C ARG A 241 -5.18 -12.81 -18.65
N SER A 242 -5.21 -11.59 -18.09
CA SER A 242 -4.06 -10.69 -18.07
C SER A 242 -4.12 -9.78 -16.86
N GLY A 243 -3.00 -9.12 -16.56
CA GLY A 243 -2.85 -8.25 -15.40
C GLY A 243 -2.69 -9.02 -14.10
N GLU A 244 -2.96 -8.37 -13.00
CA GLU A 244 -2.78 -8.96 -11.67
C GLU A 244 -3.92 -8.64 -10.71
N VAL A 245 -4.13 -9.55 -9.77
CA VAL A 245 -5.00 -9.39 -8.60
C VAL A 245 -4.17 -9.69 -7.37
N ARG A 246 -4.17 -8.78 -6.41
CA ARG A 246 -3.53 -8.97 -5.10
C ARG A 246 -4.52 -8.71 -3.98
N VAL A 247 -4.36 -9.44 -2.89
CA VAL A 247 -5.14 -9.23 -1.66
C VAL A 247 -4.19 -8.93 -0.52
N TRP A 248 -4.56 -7.92 0.27
CA TRP A 248 -3.72 -7.31 1.28
C TRP A 248 -4.45 -7.28 2.62
N ARG A 249 -3.75 -7.57 3.70
CA ARG A 249 -4.24 -7.36 5.06
C ARG A 249 -3.73 -6.04 5.58
N VAL A 250 -4.63 -5.17 6.03
CA VAL A 250 -4.25 -3.90 6.65
C VAL A 250 -3.42 -4.18 7.90
N MET A 251 -2.27 -3.51 8.00
CA MET A 251 -1.31 -3.66 9.09
C MET A 251 -1.23 -2.37 9.91
N SER A 252 -0.72 -2.47 11.14
CA SER A 252 -0.41 -1.28 11.93
C SER A 252 0.84 -0.57 11.42
N LYS A 253 0.97 0.73 11.69
CA LYS A 253 2.19 1.52 11.42
C LYS A 253 3.43 0.91 12.07
N SER A 254 3.28 0.32 13.27
CA SER A 254 4.37 -0.35 13.97
C SER A 254 4.97 -1.52 13.20
N TRP A 255 4.23 -2.12 12.25
CA TRP A 255 4.75 -3.18 11.39
C TRP A 255 5.97 -2.73 10.57
N VAL A 256 5.99 -1.48 10.16
CA VAL A 256 7.09 -0.86 9.41
C VAL A 256 7.92 0.10 10.27
N GLY A 257 7.64 0.20 11.57
CA GLY A 257 8.36 1.07 12.50
C GLY A 257 8.03 2.56 12.35
N TRP A 258 6.79 2.87 11.99
CA TRP A 258 6.27 4.25 11.86
C TRP A 258 5.47 4.68 13.08
#